data_1c28af89c0d0844a8086e54f1aef8000
#
_entry.id   1c28af89c0d0844a8086e54f1aef8000
#
_cell.length_a   1.000
_cell.length_b   1.000
_cell.length_c   1.000
_cell.angle_alpha   90.00
_cell.angle_beta   90.00
_cell.angle_gamma   90.00
#
_symmetry.space_group_name_H-M   'P 1'
#
loop_
_entity.id
_entity.type
_entity.pdbx_description
1 polymer ?
#
loop_
_entity_poly.entity_id
_entity_poly.type
_entity_poly.pdbx_seq_one_letter_code
_entity_poly.pdbx_strand_id
1 'polypeptide(L)'
;MATTFIPSALEKPSNFGSNLEGLLKRAVITGADEKARMRGDNPLPSLEAPKKVIVVGAGISGLRAASVLRRHGLDVPGKTRDLGAAWMHETSQNKLTKLIPKLGVDYYYDDGAPLYYTPYGKAGAQFKAKKVADEFADYCEWFYKNNPEAEDKSVDELVRSFVKKHDLITEDERLWAPQATREIELWIGTSTSVASSKHLSYFVTERNLYVLHGGYQKIVGWTAESIRDSIHLNQHVSDVQWSEDGTSSAVVTCQDAQGKEQRLTADAVVVTVPLGVLRRQLISFSPALPSDISEGINRFSYGALGKVFFEFAEVFWTKDHDQLIYYPAPPEHQEEGLVTDGILAHPTVTVNTWLMSGKKELCVQVAEPLTQRVEAMSNEELYSFFRPLFNLYRTEPYKALPKLVSIECTKWTQDPLAGFGTYSADKVGDEPSLFTDALVNHKYSRLQFAGEHCTLVANGCVHGAFATGETAATNLLSSFGIEYDGGDLVSLINGLN
;
A
#
# COMPACT_ATOMS: atom_id res chain seq x y z
N MET A 1 20.29 46.78 4.11
CA MET A 1 20.60 45.86 5.22
C MET A 1 19.44 44.86 5.26
N ALA A 2 19.64 43.73 4.69
CA ALA A 2 18.66 42.65 4.69
C ALA A 2 18.98 41.72 5.85
N THR A 3 18.09 41.64 6.83
CA THR A 3 18.19 40.72 7.96
C THR A 3 17.49 39.41 7.58
N THR A 4 18.29 38.40 7.36
CA THR A 4 17.85 37.01 7.14
C THR A 4 17.36 36.44 8.47
N PHE A 5 16.07 36.17 8.59
CA PHE A 5 15.53 35.39 9.69
C PHE A 5 15.73 33.88 9.37
N ILE A 6 16.54 33.23 10.16
CA ILE A 6 16.62 31.77 10.23
C ILE A 6 15.59 31.31 11.27
N PRO A 7 14.57 30.50 10.93
CA PRO A 7 13.72 29.93 11.97
C PRO A 7 14.53 28.91 12.75
N SER A 8 14.59 29.07 14.05
CA SER A 8 15.13 28.11 15.00
C SER A 8 14.38 26.79 14.91
N ALA A 9 15.15 25.70 14.99
CA ALA A 9 14.69 24.34 14.98
C ALA A 9 13.43 24.12 15.85
N LEU A 10 12.38 23.62 15.23
CA LEU A 10 11.26 23.02 15.93
C LEU A 10 11.79 21.77 16.65
N GLU A 11 11.66 21.77 17.94
CA GLU A 11 11.91 20.58 18.77
C GLU A 11 11.03 19.43 18.30
N LYS A 12 11.66 18.31 18.02
CA LYS A 12 10.96 17.06 17.65
C LYS A 12 9.96 16.68 18.74
N PRO A 13 8.74 16.26 18.41
CA PRO A 13 7.89 15.57 19.37
C PRO A 13 8.59 14.26 19.78
N SER A 14 9.00 14.18 21.02
CA SER A 14 9.87 13.13 21.56
C SER A 14 9.21 11.79 21.81
N ASN A 15 7.97 11.55 21.35
CA ASN A 15 7.18 10.36 21.67
C ASN A 15 6.85 9.44 20.51
N PHE A 16 7.08 9.83 19.26
CA PHE A 16 6.83 8.96 18.10
C PHE A 16 7.81 7.77 18.03
N GLY A 17 9.05 7.96 18.53
CA GLY A 17 10.06 6.90 18.53
C GLY A 17 9.81 5.74 19.50
N SER A 18 9.04 5.94 20.57
CA SER A 18 8.92 4.93 21.62
C SER A 18 7.94 3.78 21.28
N ASN A 19 6.90 4.03 20.51
CA ASN A 19 5.95 2.98 20.09
C ASN A 19 6.47 2.20 18.88
N LEU A 20 7.10 2.87 17.92
CA LEU A 20 7.76 2.21 16.80
C LEU A 20 8.95 1.36 17.28
N GLU A 21 9.73 1.89 18.24
CA GLU A 21 10.81 1.16 18.91
C GLU A 21 10.29 -0.01 19.76
N GLY A 22 9.09 0.11 20.35
CA GLY A 22 8.40 -0.96 21.07
C GLY A 22 7.89 -2.07 20.15
N LEU A 23 7.32 -1.73 19.00
CA LEU A 23 6.88 -2.69 17.98
C LEU A 23 8.07 -3.33 17.25
N LEU A 24 9.09 -2.54 16.92
CA LEU A 24 10.36 -3.04 16.35
C LEU A 24 11.13 -3.89 17.37
N LYS A 25 11.10 -3.54 18.66
CA LYS A 25 11.68 -4.36 19.73
C LYS A 25 10.94 -5.68 19.92
N ARG A 26 9.62 -5.72 19.78
CA ARG A 26 8.87 -6.99 19.77
C ARG A 26 9.21 -7.85 18.56
N ALA A 27 9.36 -7.28 17.38
CA ALA A 27 9.79 -8.01 16.19
C ALA A 27 11.28 -8.45 16.23
N VAL A 28 12.13 -7.74 17.00
CA VAL A 28 13.59 -8.01 17.11
C VAL A 28 13.94 -8.80 18.38
N ILE A 29 13.19 -8.65 19.48
CA ILE A 29 13.47 -9.33 20.76
C ILE A 29 13.26 -10.84 20.68
N THR A 30 12.35 -11.33 19.81
CA THR A 30 12.21 -12.78 19.58
C THR A 30 13.44 -13.41 18.95
N GLY A 31 14.26 -12.67 18.18
CA GLY A 31 15.51 -13.17 17.62
C GLY A 31 16.72 -13.14 18.58
N ALA A 32 16.71 -12.27 19.58
CA ALA A 32 17.87 -12.12 20.51
C ALA A 32 17.85 -13.13 21.67
N ASP A 33 16.67 -13.47 22.20
CA ASP A 33 16.54 -14.47 23.27
C ASP A 33 16.74 -15.90 22.79
N GLU A 34 16.49 -16.19 21.50
CA GLU A 34 16.79 -17.51 20.92
C GLU A 34 18.28 -17.74 20.67
N LYS A 35 19.07 -16.71 20.38
CA LYS A 35 20.55 -16.84 20.30
C LYS A 35 21.17 -17.32 21.63
N ALA A 36 20.52 -17.07 22.75
CA ALA A 36 20.98 -17.54 24.07
C ALA A 36 20.62 -19.02 24.33
N ARG A 37 19.59 -19.55 23.69
CA ARG A 37 19.13 -20.94 23.85
C ARG A 37 19.79 -21.93 22.87
N MET A 38 20.30 -21.46 21.72
CA MET A 38 20.90 -22.33 20.68
C MET A 38 22.41 -22.53 20.80
N ARG A 39 23.06 -22.09 21.88
CA ARG A 39 24.46 -22.43 22.18
C ARG A 39 24.59 -23.76 22.93
N GLY A 40 23.92 -24.78 22.45
CA GLY A 40 24.22 -26.16 22.80
C GLY A 40 24.96 -26.79 21.62
N ASP A 41 26.11 -27.41 21.91
CA ASP A 41 27.08 -28.01 20.98
C ASP A 41 26.53 -29.25 20.21
N ASN A 42 25.39 -29.11 19.53
CA ASN A 42 24.97 -30.11 18.56
C ASN A 42 25.22 -29.57 17.14
N PRO A 43 25.98 -30.28 16.30
CA PRO A 43 26.14 -29.94 14.90
C PRO A 43 24.74 -29.91 14.23
N LEU A 44 24.44 -28.83 13.52
CA LEU A 44 23.23 -28.73 12.72
C LEU A 44 23.12 -29.98 11.81
N PRO A 45 21.97 -30.64 11.74
CA PRO A 45 21.78 -31.78 10.84
C PRO A 45 22.06 -31.33 9.40
N SER A 46 23.01 -31.97 8.73
CA SER A 46 23.23 -31.78 7.30
C SER A 46 21.97 -32.19 6.58
N LEU A 47 21.38 -31.30 5.73
CA LEU A 47 20.24 -31.68 4.89
C LEU A 47 20.67 -32.84 3.99
N GLU A 48 20.09 -34.01 4.23
CA GLU A 48 20.38 -35.22 3.43
C GLU A 48 19.87 -35.09 1.98
N ALA A 49 18.94 -34.13 1.71
CA ALA A 49 18.44 -33.81 0.37
C ALA A 49 17.99 -32.34 0.28
N PRO A 50 18.09 -31.71 -0.90
CA PRO A 50 17.61 -30.35 -1.09
C PRO A 50 16.09 -30.27 -0.88
N LYS A 51 15.64 -29.31 -0.03
CA LYS A 51 14.22 -29.07 0.25
C LYS A 51 13.57 -28.29 -0.88
N LYS A 52 12.37 -28.72 -1.28
CA LYS A 52 11.56 -28.07 -2.30
C LYS A 52 10.50 -27.17 -1.66
N VAL A 53 10.43 -25.92 -2.08
CA VAL A 53 9.41 -24.98 -1.61
C VAL A 53 8.63 -24.45 -2.81
N ILE A 54 7.30 -24.42 -2.71
CA ILE A 54 6.43 -23.76 -3.67
C ILE A 54 6.03 -22.40 -3.11
N VAL A 55 6.22 -21.35 -3.91
CA VAL A 55 5.73 -20.00 -3.61
C VAL A 55 4.53 -19.72 -4.50
N VAL A 56 3.37 -19.51 -3.90
CA VAL A 56 2.11 -19.20 -4.58
C VAL A 56 1.98 -17.68 -4.69
N GLY A 57 2.17 -17.15 -5.89
CA GLY A 57 2.17 -15.73 -6.21
C GLY A 57 3.55 -15.22 -6.65
N ALA A 58 3.57 -14.42 -7.72
CA ALA A 58 4.77 -13.79 -8.27
C ALA A 58 4.76 -12.25 -8.08
N GLY A 59 4.08 -11.76 -7.05
CA GLY A 59 4.17 -10.39 -6.55
C GLY A 59 5.50 -10.15 -5.83
N ILE A 60 5.76 -8.93 -5.40
CA ILE A 60 7.06 -8.55 -4.80
C ILE A 60 7.40 -9.39 -3.54
N SER A 61 6.41 -9.76 -2.72
CA SER A 61 6.62 -10.62 -1.55
C SER A 61 7.01 -12.04 -1.94
N GLY A 62 6.31 -12.65 -2.92
CA GLY A 62 6.60 -13.99 -3.42
C GLY A 62 7.95 -14.05 -4.13
N LEU A 63 8.27 -13.08 -4.97
CA LEU A 63 9.58 -12.97 -5.61
C LEU A 63 10.69 -12.81 -4.56
N ARG A 64 10.47 -12.02 -3.50
CA ARG A 64 11.46 -11.89 -2.42
C ARG A 64 11.60 -13.18 -1.62
N ALA A 65 10.51 -13.83 -1.25
CA ALA A 65 10.57 -15.13 -0.59
C ALA A 65 11.35 -16.15 -1.44
N ALA A 66 11.02 -16.28 -2.72
CA ALA A 66 11.70 -17.20 -3.63
C ALA A 66 13.17 -16.81 -3.89
N SER A 67 13.50 -15.51 -3.96
CA SER A 67 14.89 -15.06 -4.17
C SER A 67 15.80 -15.30 -2.97
N VAL A 68 15.27 -15.22 -1.75
CA VAL A 68 15.99 -15.65 -0.54
C VAL A 68 16.23 -17.15 -0.55
N LEU A 69 15.28 -17.90 -1.09
CA LEU A 69 15.37 -19.36 -1.18
C LEU A 69 16.26 -19.84 -2.36
N ARG A 70 16.50 -19.01 -3.40
CA ARG A 70 17.29 -19.39 -4.59
C ARG A 70 17.86 -18.16 -5.32
N ARG A 71 19.11 -18.24 -5.87
CA ARG A 71 19.78 -17.17 -6.64
C ARG A 71 20.10 -17.59 -8.07
N HIS A 72 19.65 -16.83 -9.13
CA HIS A 72 20.17 -16.60 -10.49
C HIS A 72 19.20 -16.04 -11.57
N GLY A 73 19.61 -15.08 -12.33
CA GLY A 73 19.42 -14.21 -13.51
C GLY A 73 18.15 -14.00 -14.38
N LEU A 74 17.60 -12.71 -14.63
CA LEU A 74 16.56 -12.36 -15.63
C LEU A 74 16.39 -10.93 -16.15
N ASP A 75 15.84 -10.81 -17.41
CA ASP A 75 15.38 -9.60 -18.08
C ASP A 75 13.87 -9.69 -18.45
N VAL A 76 13.10 -8.61 -18.30
CA VAL A 76 11.65 -8.56 -18.65
C VAL A 76 11.33 -7.23 -19.33
N PRO A 77 10.85 -7.20 -20.59
CA PRO A 77 10.39 -5.97 -21.25
C PRO A 77 8.93 -5.65 -20.90
N GLY A 78 8.62 -4.39 -20.61
CA GLY A 78 7.26 -3.95 -20.25
C GLY A 78 7.00 -2.46 -20.41
N LYS A 79 5.73 -2.06 -20.27
CA LYS A 79 5.20 -0.71 -20.45
C LYS A 79 5.56 0.25 -19.30
N THR A 80 5.61 1.56 -19.59
CA THR A 80 6.21 2.63 -18.79
C THR A 80 5.28 3.33 -17.80
N ARG A 81 4.23 2.70 -17.30
CA ARG A 81 3.33 3.24 -16.26
C ARG A 81 3.18 2.24 -15.12
N ASP A 82 3.32 2.74 -13.87
CA ASP A 82 3.05 1.96 -12.66
C ASP A 82 1.57 2.10 -12.30
N LEU A 83 0.74 1.15 -12.72
CA LEU A 83 -0.70 1.12 -12.43
C LEU A 83 -0.98 0.86 -10.94
N GLY A 84 -0.13 0.09 -10.27
CA GLY A 84 -0.16 -0.18 -8.84
C GLY A 84 0.61 0.87 -8.03
N ALA A 85 1.56 0.41 -7.24
CA ALA A 85 2.42 1.28 -6.45
C ALA A 85 3.22 2.24 -7.34
N ALA A 86 3.30 3.50 -6.92
CA ALA A 86 4.08 4.53 -7.59
C ALA A 86 4.91 5.36 -6.60
N TRP A 87 4.63 5.29 -5.32
CA TRP A 87 5.41 5.96 -4.27
C TRP A 87 6.28 4.99 -3.50
N MET A 88 7.47 5.42 -3.15
CA MET A 88 8.29 4.84 -2.09
C MET A 88 8.13 5.70 -0.85
N HIS A 89 7.45 5.15 0.13
CA HIS A 89 7.25 5.78 1.42
C HIS A 89 8.43 5.53 2.36
N GLU A 90 8.56 6.34 3.42
CA GLU A 90 9.54 6.16 4.50
C GLU A 90 10.98 6.02 3.98
N THR A 91 11.40 6.91 3.11
CA THR A 91 12.66 6.79 2.37
C THR A 91 13.91 6.60 3.24
N SER A 92 13.86 7.03 4.50
CA SER A 92 14.95 6.87 5.47
C SER A 92 15.09 5.42 5.98
N GLN A 93 14.01 4.65 6.00
CA GLN A 93 13.95 3.28 6.56
C GLN A 93 13.68 2.22 5.50
N ASN A 94 13.12 2.62 4.36
CA ASN A 94 12.75 1.74 3.26
C ASN A 94 13.98 1.16 2.56
N LYS A 95 14.23 -0.13 2.74
CA LYS A 95 15.37 -0.83 2.15
C LYS A 95 15.41 -0.74 0.61
N LEU A 96 14.26 -0.60 -0.05
CA LEU A 96 14.15 -0.55 -1.51
C LEU A 96 14.73 0.75 -2.09
N THR A 97 14.79 1.84 -1.31
CA THR A 97 15.39 3.10 -1.78
C THR A 97 16.87 2.95 -2.13
N LYS A 98 17.57 1.99 -1.53
CA LYS A 98 18.97 1.67 -1.84
C LYS A 98 19.14 1.06 -3.24
N LEU A 99 18.06 0.55 -3.85
CA LEU A 99 18.06 0.03 -5.20
C LEU A 99 17.94 1.13 -6.26
N ILE A 100 17.43 2.32 -5.91
CA ILE A 100 17.23 3.45 -6.81
C ILE A 100 18.52 3.77 -7.60
N PRO A 101 19.64 4.14 -6.97
CA PRO A 101 20.86 4.46 -7.68
C PRO A 101 21.46 3.25 -8.41
N LYS A 102 21.32 2.04 -7.84
CA LYS A 102 21.86 0.81 -8.42
C LYS A 102 21.17 0.42 -9.72
N LEU A 103 19.87 0.59 -9.81
CA LEU A 103 19.06 0.18 -10.97
C LEU A 103 18.78 1.33 -11.93
N GLY A 104 19.29 2.54 -11.66
CA GLY A 104 18.99 3.72 -12.45
C GLY A 104 17.49 3.98 -12.50
N VAL A 105 16.82 3.93 -11.35
CA VAL A 105 15.39 4.25 -11.23
C VAL A 105 15.25 5.75 -11.18
N ASP A 106 14.47 6.30 -12.09
CA ASP A 106 14.13 7.71 -12.09
C ASP A 106 13.05 7.98 -11.05
N TYR A 107 13.17 9.10 -10.33
CA TYR A 107 12.20 9.47 -9.31
C TYR A 107 12.02 10.99 -9.24
N TYR A 108 10.89 11.40 -8.68
CA TYR A 108 10.60 12.77 -8.26
C TYR A 108 10.47 12.80 -6.73
N TYR A 109 11.12 13.77 -6.09
CA TYR A 109 10.99 13.93 -4.64
C TYR A 109 9.66 14.61 -4.34
N ASP A 110 8.77 13.89 -3.66
CA ASP A 110 7.40 14.34 -3.37
C ASP A 110 7.40 15.25 -2.12
N ASP A 111 7.96 16.44 -2.29
CA ASP A 111 8.04 17.51 -1.28
C ASP A 111 7.42 18.84 -1.75
N GLY A 112 6.68 18.79 -2.86
CA GLY A 112 5.99 19.93 -3.44
C GLY A 112 4.82 20.40 -2.59
N ALA A 113 4.42 21.64 -2.81
CA ALA A 113 3.21 22.19 -2.22
C ALA A 113 2.01 21.86 -3.12
N PRO A 114 1.05 21.03 -2.68
CA PRO A 114 -0.14 20.74 -3.44
C PRO A 114 -1.01 21.99 -3.65
N LEU A 115 -1.76 22.00 -4.73
CA LEU A 115 -2.74 23.05 -5.02
C LEU A 115 -4.14 22.53 -4.74
N TYR A 116 -4.85 23.20 -3.87
CA TYR A 116 -6.18 22.78 -3.44
C TYR A 116 -7.28 23.42 -4.28
N TYR A 117 -8.30 22.63 -4.57
CA TYR A 117 -9.52 23.02 -5.31
C TYR A 117 -10.77 22.63 -4.53
N THR A 118 -11.82 23.41 -4.74
CA THR A 118 -13.18 23.18 -4.27
C THR A 118 -14.12 23.29 -5.47
N PRO A 119 -15.42 23.02 -5.36
CA PRO A 119 -16.38 23.30 -6.45
C PRO A 119 -16.40 24.75 -6.92
N TYR A 120 -15.91 25.67 -6.07
CA TYR A 120 -15.83 27.10 -6.36
C TYR A 120 -14.53 27.51 -7.05
N GLY A 121 -13.67 26.55 -7.40
CA GLY A 121 -12.38 26.79 -8.05
C GLY A 121 -11.19 26.59 -7.11
N LYS A 122 -10.08 27.25 -7.45
CA LYS A 122 -8.85 27.20 -6.66
C LYS A 122 -9.08 27.77 -5.26
N ALA A 123 -8.74 26.99 -4.24
CA ALA A 123 -8.79 27.45 -2.84
C ALA A 123 -7.79 28.57 -2.59
N GLY A 124 -8.23 29.65 -1.93
CA GLY A 124 -7.39 30.78 -1.59
C GLY A 124 -6.41 30.46 -0.46
N ALA A 125 -5.44 31.36 -0.25
CA ALA A 125 -4.46 31.25 0.84
C ALA A 125 -5.10 31.26 2.26
N GLN A 126 -6.35 31.68 2.36
CA GLN A 126 -7.15 31.65 3.61
C GLN A 126 -7.69 30.26 3.95
N PHE A 127 -7.66 29.32 2.99
CA PHE A 127 -8.20 27.97 3.20
C PHE A 127 -7.30 27.18 4.14
N LYS A 128 -7.71 27.04 5.39
CA LYS A 128 -6.94 26.38 6.45
C LYS A 128 -7.51 25.02 6.89
N ALA A 129 -8.56 24.55 6.23
CA ALA A 129 -9.23 23.29 6.58
C ALA A 129 -8.26 22.09 6.58
N LYS A 130 -7.25 22.07 5.69
CA LYS A 130 -6.23 21.02 5.68
C LYS A 130 -5.40 21.00 6.98
N LYS A 131 -5.07 22.16 7.56
CA LYS A 131 -4.36 22.22 8.85
C LYS A 131 -5.20 21.62 9.99
N VAL A 132 -6.50 21.90 9.99
CA VAL A 132 -7.42 21.30 10.98
C VAL A 132 -7.56 19.79 10.77
N ALA A 133 -7.53 19.33 9.51
CA ALA A 133 -7.52 17.89 9.19
C ALA A 133 -6.21 17.21 9.66
N ASP A 134 -5.06 17.91 9.56
CA ASP A 134 -3.79 17.39 10.08
C ASP A 134 -3.79 17.32 11.62
N GLU A 135 -4.30 18.35 12.30
CA GLU A 135 -4.50 18.32 13.76
C GLU A 135 -5.43 17.20 14.19
N PHE A 136 -6.45 16.90 13.39
CA PHE A 136 -7.34 15.78 13.66
C PHE A 136 -6.62 14.43 13.57
N ALA A 137 -5.69 14.26 12.63
CA ALA A 137 -4.91 13.02 12.54
C ALA A 137 -4.08 12.80 13.82
N ASP A 138 -3.42 13.84 14.33
CA ASP A 138 -2.71 13.80 15.61
C ASP A 138 -3.67 13.53 16.79
N TYR A 139 -4.87 14.12 16.73
CA TYR A 139 -5.92 13.89 17.74
C TYR A 139 -6.37 12.43 17.78
N CYS A 140 -6.46 11.73 16.66
CA CYS A 140 -6.84 10.31 16.64
C CYS A 140 -5.86 9.48 17.48
N GLU A 141 -4.56 9.65 17.29
CA GLU A 141 -3.54 8.94 18.06
C GLU A 141 -3.66 9.26 19.56
N TRP A 142 -3.74 10.56 19.87
CA TRP A 142 -3.90 11.01 21.27
C TRP A 142 -5.18 10.47 21.91
N PHE A 143 -6.30 10.49 21.18
CA PHE A 143 -7.62 10.06 21.69
C PHE A 143 -7.59 8.59 22.10
N TYR A 144 -7.17 7.68 21.22
CA TYR A 144 -7.15 6.26 21.53
C TYR A 144 -6.06 5.85 22.52
N LYS A 145 -4.94 6.55 22.53
CA LYS A 145 -3.89 6.35 23.54
C LYS A 145 -4.37 6.68 24.96
N ASN A 146 -5.17 7.72 25.11
CA ASN A 146 -5.71 8.15 26.40
C ASN A 146 -7.06 7.50 26.75
N ASN A 147 -7.70 6.82 25.81
CA ASN A 147 -8.97 6.13 25.98
C ASN A 147 -8.90 4.73 25.33
N PRO A 148 -8.06 3.81 25.85
CA PRO A 148 -7.80 2.51 25.20
C PRO A 148 -9.07 1.64 25.08
N GLU A 149 -10.05 1.84 25.95
CA GLU A 149 -11.33 1.13 25.95
C GLU A 149 -12.40 1.84 25.08
N ALA A 150 -12.05 2.93 24.41
CA ALA A 150 -13.01 3.62 23.55
C ALA A 150 -13.37 2.73 22.34
N GLU A 151 -14.66 2.70 22.06
CA GLU A 151 -15.18 2.05 20.86
C GLU A 151 -14.55 2.67 19.60
N ASP A 152 -14.18 1.83 18.65
CA ASP A 152 -13.66 2.29 17.35
C ASP A 152 -14.75 3.02 16.56
N LYS A 153 -14.40 4.18 16.04
CA LYS A 153 -15.29 5.05 15.26
C LYS A 153 -14.77 5.22 13.85
N SER A 154 -15.67 5.51 12.93
CA SER A 154 -15.25 5.94 11.61
C SER A 154 -14.51 7.29 11.68
N VAL A 155 -13.61 7.50 10.72
CA VAL A 155 -12.89 8.77 10.57
C VAL A 155 -13.86 9.95 10.44
N ASP A 156 -14.93 9.79 9.64
CA ASP A 156 -15.97 10.84 9.47
C ASP A 156 -16.69 11.15 10.78
N GLU A 157 -17.07 10.13 11.55
CA GLU A 157 -17.76 10.31 12.83
C GLU A 157 -16.87 11.01 13.86
N LEU A 158 -15.60 10.60 13.96
CA LEU A 158 -14.68 11.18 14.92
C LEU A 158 -14.26 12.61 14.54
N VAL A 159 -14.01 12.92 13.25
CA VAL A 159 -13.67 14.28 12.82
C VAL A 159 -14.81 15.26 13.05
N ARG A 160 -16.06 14.86 12.80
CA ARG A 160 -17.24 15.71 13.11
C ARG A 160 -17.36 15.99 14.60
N SER A 161 -17.07 14.99 15.44
CA SER A 161 -17.03 15.18 16.90
C SER A 161 -15.88 16.10 17.33
N PHE A 162 -14.71 15.97 16.70
CA PHE A 162 -13.54 16.79 16.96
C PHE A 162 -13.81 18.27 16.62
N VAL A 163 -14.22 18.58 15.39
CA VAL A 163 -14.47 19.97 14.97
C VAL A 163 -15.60 20.63 15.78
N LYS A 164 -16.60 19.86 16.23
CA LYS A 164 -17.68 20.38 17.06
C LYS A 164 -17.20 20.83 18.44
N LYS A 165 -16.16 20.19 18.97
CA LYS A 165 -15.61 20.47 20.30
C LYS A 165 -14.41 21.43 20.27
N HIS A 166 -13.91 21.75 19.10
CA HIS A 166 -12.72 22.56 18.93
C HIS A 166 -13.07 24.06 18.99
N ASP A 167 -12.72 24.73 20.07
CA ASP A 167 -13.13 26.13 20.34
C ASP A 167 -12.34 27.17 19.53
N LEU A 168 -11.20 26.82 18.95
CA LEU A 168 -10.27 27.75 18.32
C LEU A 168 -10.34 27.82 16.81
N ILE A 169 -11.26 27.10 16.16
CA ILE A 169 -11.46 27.09 14.71
C ILE A 169 -12.64 27.98 14.31
N THR A 170 -12.58 28.54 13.10
CA THR A 170 -13.67 29.33 12.51
C THR A 170 -14.81 28.41 12.03
N GLU A 171 -15.99 28.98 11.79
CA GLU A 171 -17.13 28.22 11.23
C GLU A 171 -16.80 27.64 9.85
N ASP A 172 -16.05 28.37 9.02
CA ASP A 172 -15.60 27.89 7.71
C ASP A 172 -14.65 26.69 7.84
N GLU A 173 -13.67 26.76 8.73
CA GLU A 173 -12.77 25.63 9.03
C GLU A 173 -13.56 24.45 9.58
N ARG A 174 -14.56 24.68 10.44
CA ARG A 174 -15.43 23.65 11.01
C ARG A 174 -16.21 22.87 9.94
N LEU A 175 -16.70 23.58 8.93
CA LEU A 175 -17.45 22.99 7.81
C LEU A 175 -16.53 22.24 6.86
N TRP A 176 -15.35 22.80 6.54
CA TRP A 176 -14.48 22.25 5.51
C TRP A 176 -13.48 21.20 6.01
N ALA A 177 -13.12 21.19 7.30
CA ALA A 177 -12.15 20.22 7.82
C ALA A 177 -12.57 18.76 7.63
N PRO A 178 -13.86 18.35 7.81
CA PRO A 178 -14.29 17.00 7.48
C PRO A 178 -14.10 16.66 5.99
N GLN A 179 -14.26 17.63 5.08
CA GLN A 179 -14.01 17.40 3.65
C GLN A 179 -12.52 17.27 3.33
N ALA A 180 -11.67 18.09 3.98
CA ALA A 180 -10.23 18.00 3.83
C ALA A 180 -9.68 16.67 4.43
N THR A 181 -10.28 16.18 5.51
CA THR A 181 -9.94 14.88 6.10
C THR A 181 -10.21 13.73 5.13
N ARG A 182 -11.16 13.87 4.20
CA ARG A 182 -11.44 12.86 3.18
C ARG A 182 -10.28 12.60 2.20
N GLU A 183 -9.24 13.45 2.18
CA GLU A 183 -8.00 13.16 1.47
C GLU A 183 -7.38 11.81 1.90
N ILE A 184 -7.58 11.42 3.14
CA ILE A 184 -7.14 10.13 3.69
C ILE A 184 -7.73 8.94 2.89
N GLU A 185 -8.95 9.07 2.34
CA GLU A 185 -9.57 8.03 1.50
C GLU A 185 -8.64 7.60 0.35
N LEU A 186 -7.84 8.55 -0.18
CA LEU A 186 -6.94 8.34 -1.30
C LEU A 186 -5.58 7.74 -0.90
N TRP A 187 -5.35 7.57 0.40
CA TRP A 187 -4.18 6.87 0.94
C TRP A 187 -4.55 5.47 1.39
N ILE A 188 -5.68 5.34 2.10
CA ILE A 188 -6.12 4.06 2.66
C ILE A 188 -7.01 3.24 1.71
N GLY A 189 -7.45 3.83 0.59
CA GLY A 189 -8.26 3.15 -0.43
C GLY A 189 -9.70 2.84 -0.01
N THR A 190 -10.22 3.51 1.04
CA THR A 190 -11.60 3.33 1.50
C THR A 190 -12.20 4.64 2.00
N SER A 191 -13.54 4.74 2.05
CA SER A 191 -14.24 5.95 2.48
C SER A 191 -14.04 6.21 3.98
N THR A 192 -13.87 7.49 4.34
CA THR A 192 -13.84 7.94 5.75
C THR A 192 -15.07 7.57 6.56
N SER A 193 -16.21 7.29 5.90
CA SER A 193 -17.44 6.84 6.57
C SER A 193 -17.35 5.43 7.17
N VAL A 194 -16.39 4.62 6.73
CA VAL A 194 -16.18 3.24 7.20
C VAL A 194 -14.76 2.98 7.67
N ALA A 195 -13.80 3.83 7.31
CA ALA A 195 -12.42 3.72 7.75
C ALA A 195 -12.31 3.87 9.27
N SER A 196 -11.50 3.01 9.91
CA SER A 196 -11.21 3.07 11.34
C SER A 196 -10.38 4.31 11.67
N SER A 197 -10.84 5.13 12.62
CA SER A 197 -10.03 6.21 13.16
C SER A 197 -9.00 5.72 14.20
N LYS A 198 -9.22 4.54 14.78
CA LYS A 198 -8.33 3.92 15.76
C LYS A 198 -7.01 3.46 15.14
N HIS A 199 -7.05 2.99 13.90
CA HIS A 199 -5.89 2.49 13.17
C HIS A 199 -5.21 3.54 12.27
N LEU A 200 -5.72 4.77 12.26
CA LEU A 200 -5.20 5.84 11.39
C LEU A 200 -3.73 6.17 11.64
N SER A 201 -3.25 6.04 12.88
CA SER A 201 -1.86 6.28 13.27
C SER A 201 -0.84 5.27 12.70
N TYR A 202 -1.29 4.17 12.13
CA TYR A 202 -0.41 3.21 11.44
C TYR A 202 0.09 3.72 10.09
N PHE A 203 -0.57 4.74 9.53
CA PHE A 203 -0.17 5.38 8.28
C PHE A 203 0.83 6.51 8.56
N VAL A 204 2.13 6.20 8.52
CA VAL A 204 3.19 7.19 8.71
C VAL A 204 3.42 7.96 7.40
N THR A 205 3.35 9.29 7.46
CA THR A 205 3.60 10.18 6.33
C THR A 205 5.00 10.79 6.42
N GLU A 206 6.04 9.99 6.25
CA GLU A 206 7.39 10.52 6.06
C GLU A 206 7.68 10.84 4.59
N ARG A 207 8.86 11.40 4.33
CA ARG A 207 9.34 11.76 2.99
C ARG A 207 9.12 10.66 1.97
N ASN A 208 8.51 11.02 0.84
CA ASN A 208 8.12 10.11 -0.21
C ASN A 208 8.87 10.40 -1.51
N LEU A 209 9.09 9.36 -2.32
CA LEU A 209 9.56 9.49 -3.70
C LEU A 209 8.46 8.97 -4.64
N TYR A 210 8.10 9.75 -5.63
CA TYR A 210 7.31 9.26 -6.76
C TYR A 210 8.23 8.60 -7.78
N VAL A 211 8.00 7.33 -8.04
CA VAL A 211 8.81 6.53 -8.97
C VAL A 211 8.35 6.77 -10.40
N LEU A 212 9.28 7.05 -11.30
CA LEU A 212 8.99 7.45 -12.67
C LEU A 212 9.27 6.30 -13.67
N HIS A 213 8.65 6.40 -14.83
CA HIS A 213 8.94 5.60 -16.02
C HIS A 213 8.91 4.07 -15.80
N GLY A 214 7.98 3.57 -14.95
CA GLY A 214 7.90 2.15 -14.65
C GLY A 214 9.08 1.65 -13.80
N GLY A 215 9.61 2.50 -12.94
CA GLY A 215 10.78 2.17 -12.13
C GLY A 215 10.56 1.04 -11.12
N TYR A 216 9.34 0.82 -10.64
CA TYR A 216 9.01 -0.37 -9.84
C TYR A 216 9.23 -1.67 -10.61
N GLN A 217 9.03 -1.67 -11.92
CA GLN A 217 9.29 -2.82 -12.76
C GLN A 217 10.78 -3.22 -12.75
N LYS A 218 11.70 -2.23 -12.66
CA LYS A 218 13.14 -2.49 -12.51
C LYS A 218 13.43 -3.20 -11.19
N ILE A 219 12.74 -2.79 -10.09
CA ILE A 219 12.89 -3.40 -8.77
C ILE A 219 12.33 -4.82 -8.76
N VAL A 220 11.15 -5.03 -9.35
CA VAL A 220 10.54 -6.36 -9.53
C VAL A 220 11.46 -7.26 -10.35
N GLY A 221 11.97 -6.78 -11.48
CA GLY A 221 12.93 -7.50 -12.33
C GLY A 221 14.19 -7.91 -11.57
N TRP A 222 14.78 -6.98 -10.81
CA TRP A 222 15.94 -7.26 -9.97
C TRP A 222 15.63 -8.31 -8.88
N THR A 223 14.48 -8.21 -8.23
CA THR A 223 14.08 -9.18 -7.20
C THR A 223 13.85 -10.58 -7.80
N ALA A 224 13.31 -10.64 -9.02
CA ALA A 224 13.09 -11.87 -9.77
C ALA A 224 14.40 -12.48 -10.31
N GLU A 225 15.47 -11.71 -10.42
CA GLU A 225 16.66 -12.07 -11.17
C GLU A 225 17.27 -13.42 -10.75
N SER A 226 17.28 -13.71 -9.47
CA SER A 226 17.87 -14.97 -8.96
C SER A 226 16.99 -16.21 -9.13
N ILE A 227 15.72 -16.05 -9.56
CA ILE A 227 14.73 -17.14 -9.56
C ILE A 227 14.06 -17.38 -10.93
N ARG A 228 14.55 -16.74 -11.98
CA ARG A 228 13.97 -16.69 -13.32
C ARG A 228 13.40 -18.02 -13.81
N ASP A 229 14.25 -19.02 -13.85
CA ASP A 229 13.90 -20.34 -14.39
C ASP A 229 12.92 -21.11 -13.52
N SER A 230 12.57 -20.56 -12.33
CA SER A 230 11.64 -21.13 -11.38
C SER A 230 10.30 -20.38 -11.34
N ILE A 231 10.11 -19.34 -12.15
CA ILE A 231 8.86 -18.59 -12.25
C ILE A 231 7.99 -19.24 -13.33
N HIS A 232 6.85 -19.75 -12.93
CA HIS A 232 5.82 -20.31 -13.81
C HIS A 232 4.59 -19.40 -13.79
N LEU A 233 4.45 -18.57 -14.82
CA LEU A 233 3.29 -17.69 -15.00
C LEU A 233 2.08 -18.47 -15.51
N ASN A 234 0.90 -17.84 -15.46
CA ASN A 234 -0.38 -18.40 -15.92
C ASN A 234 -0.73 -19.73 -15.23
N GLN A 235 -0.36 -19.86 -13.94
CA GLN A 235 -0.74 -20.98 -13.08
C GLN A 235 -1.76 -20.49 -12.06
N HIS A 236 -3.02 -20.87 -12.21
CA HIS A 236 -4.08 -20.50 -11.29
C HIS A 236 -4.17 -21.54 -10.17
N VAL A 237 -3.69 -21.21 -8.99
CA VAL A 237 -3.77 -22.10 -7.82
C VAL A 237 -5.17 -22.07 -7.24
N SER A 238 -5.74 -23.26 -7.01
CA SER A 238 -7.09 -23.46 -6.45
C SER A 238 -7.12 -24.18 -5.11
N ASP A 239 -6.07 -24.98 -4.79
CA ASP A 239 -6.04 -25.78 -3.57
C ASP A 239 -4.60 -25.94 -3.06
N VAL A 240 -4.45 -25.91 -1.73
CA VAL A 240 -3.20 -26.17 -1.01
C VAL A 240 -3.46 -27.21 0.06
N GLN A 241 -2.97 -28.44 -0.17
CA GLN A 241 -2.92 -29.48 0.86
C GLN A 241 -1.60 -29.33 1.62
N TRP A 242 -1.66 -29.31 2.94
CA TRP A 242 -0.50 -29.07 3.80
C TRP A 242 -0.55 -29.91 5.06
N SER A 243 0.55 -30.00 5.78
CA SER A 243 0.63 -30.75 7.04
C SER A 243 0.93 -29.80 8.18
N GLU A 244 0.12 -29.81 9.21
CA GLU A 244 0.28 -28.97 10.38
C GLU A 244 1.57 -29.30 11.15
N ASP A 245 1.89 -30.58 11.25
CA ASP A 245 3.08 -31.10 11.91
C ASP A 245 4.32 -31.17 10.99
N GLY A 246 4.17 -30.84 9.71
CA GLY A 246 5.24 -30.86 8.72
C GLY A 246 5.78 -32.26 8.41
N THR A 247 5.07 -33.33 8.77
CA THR A 247 5.50 -34.73 8.56
C THR A 247 5.25 -35.20 7.13
N SER A 248 4.24 -34.65 6.44
CA SER A 248 3.93 -34.99 5.05
C SER A 248 4.23 -33.82 4.11
N SER A 249 4.52 -34.15 2.85
CA SER A 249 4.70 -33.16 1.79
C SER A 249 3.41 -32.41 1.50
N ALA A 250 3.54 -31.10 1.24
CA ALA A 250 2.44 -30.29 0.75
C ALA A 250 2.17 -30.57 -0.74
N VAL A 251 0.90 -30.40 -1.16
CA VAL A 251 0.47 -30.53 -2.56
C VAL A 251 -0.28 -29.26 -2.96
N VAL A 252 0.20 -28.58 -3.99
CA VAL A 252 -0.45 -27.42 -4.59
C VAL A 252 -1.12 -27.82 -5.89
N THR A 253 -2.44 -27.62 -5.98
CA THR A 253 -3.22 -27.85 -7.20
C THR A 253 -3.37 -26.53 -7.96
N CYS A 254 -2.98 -26.52 -9.22
CA CYS A 254 -3.11 -25.37 -10.11
C CYS A 254 -3.59 -25.77 -11.50
N GLN A 255 -4.11 -24.80 -12.26
CA GLN A 255 -4.50 -24.94 -13.65
C GLN A 255 -3.68 -23.99 -14.51
N ASP A 256 -3.19 -24.48 -15.65
CA ASP A 256 -2.52 -23.64 -16.65
C ASP A 256 -3.52 -22.81 -17.49
N ALA A 257 -3.01 -21.98 -18.41
CA ALA A 257 -3.82 -21.14 -19.30
C ALA A 257 -4.76 -21.93 -20.21
N GLN A 258 -4.52 -23.22 -20.39
CA GLN A 258 -5.35 -24.15 -21.17
C GLN A 258 -6.38 -24.89 -20.31
N GLY A 259 -6.42 -24.61 -18.99
CA GLY A 259 -7.30 -25.27 -18.04
C GLY A 259 -6.83 -26.68 -17.62
N LYS A 260 -5.61 -27.09 -17.98
CA LYS A 260 -5.06 -28.38 -17.57
C LYS A 260 -4.62 -28.32 -16.12
N GLU A 261 -5.18 -29.20 -15.31
CA GLU A 261 -4.83 -29.33 -13.91
C GLU A 261 -3.46 -29.98 -13.72
N GLN A 262 -2.70 -29.44 -12.77
CA GLN A 262 -1.42 -29.96 -12.32
C GLN A 262 -1.40 -30.00 -10.79
N ARG A 263 -0.71 -31.02 -10.25
CA ARG A 263 -0.49 -31.18 -8.81
C ARG A 263 1.01 -31.17 -8.55
N LEU A 264 1.46 -30.20 -7.78
CA LEU A 264 2.86 -29.98 -7.47
C LEU A 264 3.13 -30.33 -6.01
N THR A 265 4.14 -31.17 -5.76
CA THR A 265 4.51 -31.58 -4.40
C THR A 265 5.72 -30.80 -3.91
N ALA A 266 5.72 -30.39 -2.65
CA ALA A 266 6.83 -29.67 -2.00
C ALA A 266 6.95 -30.02 -0.50
N ASP A 267 8.07 -29.66 0.11
CA ASP A 267 8.29 -29.79 1.55
C ASP A 267 7.62 -28.65 2.34
N ALA A 268 7.38 -27.50 1.70
CA ALA A 268 6.71 -26.35 2.29
C ALA A 268 6.06 -25.46 1.22
N VAL A 269 5.14 -24.59 1.64
CA VAL A 269 4.45 -23.62 0.77
C VAL A 269 4.51 -22.23 1.39
N VAL A 270 4.80 -21.21 0.57
CA VAL A 270 4.62 -19.81 0.92
C VAL A 270 3.46 -19.24 0.10
N VAL A 271 2.42 -18.79 0.77
CA VAL A 271 1.23 -18.18 0.15
C VAL A 271 1.40 -16.67 0.16
N THR A 272 1.44 -16.05 -1.02
CA THR A 272 1.69 -14.61 -1.17
C THR A 272 0.61 -13.90 -1.99
N VAL A 273 -0.58 -14.49 -2.02
CA VAL A 273 -1.73 -13.91 -2.71
C VAL A 273 -2.30 -12.72 -1.92
N PRO A 274 -2.97 -11.77 -2.60
CA PRO A 274 -3.58 -10.62 -1.92
C PRO A 274 -4.58 -11.03 -0.83
N LEU A 275 -4.72 -10.19 0.21
CA LEU A 275 -5.69 -10.40 1.29
C LEU A 275 -7.12 -10.65 0.75
N GLY A 276 -7.52 -9.93 -0.29
CA GLY A 276 -8.83 -10.11 -0.93
C GLY A 276 -9.06 -11.53 -1.49
N VAL A 277 -8.00 -12.21 -1.95
CA VAL A 277 -8.05 -13.62 -2.40
C VAL A 277 -8.31 -14.54 -1.20
N LEU A 278 -7.62 -14.34 -0.08
CA LEU A 278 -7.79 -15.10 1.15
C LEU A 278 -9.20 -14.92 1.75
N ARG A 279 -9.64 -13.67 1.87
CA ARG A 279 -10.97 -13.32 2.41
C ARG A 279 -12.13 -13.92 1.60
N ARG A 280 -11.95 -14.03 0.29
CA ARG A 280 -12.96 -14.61 -0.62
C ARG A 280 -12.83 -16.12 -0.78
N GLN A 281 -11.85 -16.73 -0.10
CA GLN A 281 -11.58 -18.17 -0.15
C GLN A 281 -11.43 -18.70 -1.59
N LEU A 282 -10.73 -17.89 -2.44
CA LEU A 282 -10.47 -18.28 -3.83
C LEU A 282 -9.42 -19.41 -3.94
N ILE A 283 -8.74 -19.72 -2.84
CA ILE A 283 -7.87 -20.89 -2.66
C ILE A 283 -8.39 -21.68 -1.47
N SER A 284 -8.59 -22.98 -1.62
CA SER A 284 -8.92 -23.87 -0.53
C SER A 284 -7.68 -24.38 0.18
N PHE A 285 -7.80 -24.67 1.47
CA PHE A 285 -6.74 -25.23 2.30
C PHE A 285 -7.20 -26.52 2.96
N SER A 286 -6.36 -27.56 2.90
CA SER A 286 -6.65 -28.89 3.46
C SER A 286 -5.43 -29.42 4.24
N PRO A 287 -5.51 -29.54 5.60
CA PRO A 287 -6.65 -29.18 6.44
C PRO A 287 -6.99 -27.70 6.37
N ALA A 288 -8.14 -27.30 6.92
CA ALA A 288 -8.52 -25.89 7.06
C ALA A 288 -7.41 -25.11 7.81
N LEU A 289 -7.29 -23.82 7.52
CA LEU A 289 -6.35 -22.96 8.22
C LEU A 289 -6.66 -22.94 9.73
N PRO A 290 -5.63 -22.80 10.58
CA PRO A 290 -5.83 -22.56 12.02
C PRO A 290 -6.85 -21.46 12.27
N SER A 291 -7.62 -21.60 13.35
CA SER A 291 -8.73 -20.68 13.64
C SER A 291 -8.27 -19.24 13.84
N ASP A 292 -7.12 -19.03 14.47
CA ASP A 292 -6.52 -17.69 14.68
C ASP A 292 -6.09 -17.04 13.35
N ILE A 293 -5.53 -17.79 12.41
CA ILE A 293 -5.22 -17.31 11.06
C ILE A 293 -6.51 -16.94 10.31
N SER A 294 -7.51 -17.83 10.36
CA SER A 294 -8.80 -17.60 9.68
C SER A 294 -9.54 -16.38 10.26
N GLU A 295 -9.54 -16.22 11.58
CA GLU A 295 -10.11 -15.06 12.26
C GLU A 295 -9.36 -13.78 11.88
N GLY A 296 -8.03 -13.78 11.93
CA GLY A 296 -7.21 -12.64 11.53
C GLY A 296 -7.48 -12.19 10.09
N ILE A 297 -7.60 -13.12 9.14
CA ILE A 297 -7.98 -12.82 7.75
C ILE A 297 -9.37 -12.16 7.69
N ASN A 298 -10.34 -12.66 8.45
CA ASN A 298 -11.72 -12.15 8.44
C ASN A 298 -11.86 -10.80 9.14
N ARG A 299 -11.00 -10.51 10.12
CA ARG A 299 -10.99 -9.27 10.90
C ARG A 299 -10.04 -8.20 10.32
N PHE A 300 -9.62 -8.33 9.08
CA PHE A 300 -8.77 -7.37 8.37
C PHE A 300 -9.38 -7.07 7.01
N SER A 301 -9.84 -5.85 6.81
CA SER A 301 -10.56 -5.44 5.60
C SER A 301 -9.61 -5.16 4.42
N TYR A 302 -10.22 -5.06 3.23
CA TYR A 302 -9.53 -4.85 1.97
C TYR A 302 -10.17 -3.66 1.26
N GLY A 303 -9.34 -2.73 0.77
CA GLY A 303 -9.76 -1.50 0.12
C GLY A 303 -9.49 -1.50 -1.39
N ALA A 304 -9.86 -0.39 -2.04
CA ALA A 304 -9.61 -0.20 -3.46
C ALA A 304 -9.29 1.26 -3.79
N LEU A 305 -8.03 1.50 -4.17
CA LEU A 305 -7.57 2.75 -4.76
C LEU A 305 -7.45 2.58 -6.28
N GLY A 306 -8.23 3.35 -7.04
CA GLY A 306 -8.19 3.39 -8.49
C GLY A 306 -7.33 4.53 -9.01
N LYS A 307 -6.74 4.34 -10.19
CA LYS A 307 -6.02 5.38 -10.94
C LYS A 307 -6.57 5.49 -12.35
N VAL A 308 -6.76 6.72 -12.80
CA VAL A 308 -7.11 7.01 -14.18
C VAL A 308 -6.12 8.01 -14.75
N PHE A 309 -5.41 7.60 -15.79
CA PHE A 309 -4.43 8.42 -16.50
C PHE A 309 -5.09 9.06 -17.72
N PHE A 310 -5.00 10.38 -17.83
CA PHE A 310 -5.53 11.16 -18.94
C PHE A 310 -4.39 11.91 -19.63
N GLU A 311 -4.05 11.52 -20.83
CA GLU A 311 -3.05 12.19 -21.65
C GLU A 311 -3.71 13.18 -22.62
N PHE A 312 -3.21 14.41 -22.66
CA PHE A 312 -3.74 15.49 -23.49
C PHE A 312 -2.72 15.96 -24.54
N ALA A 313 -3.20 16.55 -25.62
CA ALA A 313 -2.35 17.14 -26.64
C ALA A 313 -1.52 18.32 -26.11
N GLU A 314 -2.07 19.05 -25.13
CA GLU A 314 -1.44 20.23 -24.51
C GLU A 314 -1.71 20.25 -23.00
N VAL A 315 -0.80 20.88 -22.24
CA VAL A 315 -0.97 21.13 -20.81
C VAL A 315 -1.87 22.35 -20.62
N PHE A 316 -2.98 22.19 -19.90
CA PHE A 316 -3.95 23.26 -19.61
C PHE A 316 -4.07 23.56 -18.11
N TRP A 317 -3.38 22.79 -17.29
CA TRP A 317 -3.31 22.93 -15.82
C TRP A 317 -2.03 23.65 -15.40
N THR A 318 -1.88 23.95 -14.10
CA THR A 318 -0.66 24.53 -13.56
C THR A 318 0.57 23.65 -13.80
N LYS A 319 1.72 24.28 -14.07
CA LYS A 319 2.99 23.58 -14.26
C LYS A 319 3.89 23.59 -13.02
N ASP A 320 3.46 24.26 -11.95
CA ASP A 320 4.30 24.60 -10.80
C ASP A 320 3.96 23.81 -9.54
N HIS A 321 2.92 22.97 -9.59
CA HIS A 321 2.46 22.13 -8.47
C HIS A 321 2.43 20.67 -8.90
N ASP A 322 2.94 19.79 -8.07
CA ASP A 322 3.04 18.35 -8.32
C ASP A 322 1.71 17.61 -8.12
N GLN A 323 0.86 18.12 -7.22
CA GLN A 323 -0.45 17.55 -6.93
C GLN A 323 -1.54 18.62 -6.98
N LEU A 324 -2.69 18.24 -7.53
CA LEU A 324 -3.93 19.01 -7.53
C LEU A 324 -4.95 18.24 -6.69
N ILE A 325 -5.26 18.75 -5.51
CA ILE A 325 -6.14 18.09 -4.55
C ILE A 325 -7.51 18.75 -4.59
N TYR A 326 -8.54 17.97 -4.79
CA TYR A 326 -9.92 18.46 -4.84
C TYR A 326 -10.72 17.98 -3.62
N TYR A 327 -11.38 18.91 -2.96
CA TYR A 327 -12.33 18.66 -1.86
C TYR A 327 -13.76 18.97 -2.30
N PRO A 328 -14.72 18.03 -2.12
CA PRO A 328 -16.13 18.29 -2.41
C PRO A 328 -16.72 19.29 -1.42
N ALA A 329 -17.81 19.94 -1.82
CA ALA A 329 -18.54 20.87 -0.93
C ALA A 329 -19.02 20.17 0.35
N PRO A 330 -18.98 20.86 1.50
CA PRO A 330 -19.68 20.40 2.70
C PRO A 330 -21.18 20.20 2.41
N PRO A 331 -21.86 19.25 3.06
CA PRO A 331 -23.29 19.01 2.86
C PRO A 331 -24.14 20.29 3.03
N GLU A 332 -23.74 21.16 3.94
CA GLU A 332 -24.42 22.42 4.23
C GLU A 332 -24.31 23.46 3.11
N HIS A 333 -23.33 23.29 2.21
CA HIS A 333 -23.10 24.16 1.05
C HIS A 333 -23.57 23.52 -0.26
N GLN A 334 -24.20 22.35 -0.22
CA GLN A 334 -24.77 21.72 -1.40
C GLN A 334 -26.10 22.39 -1.74
N GLU A 335 -26.08 23.26 -2.75
CA GLU A 335 -27.32 23.83 -3.32
C GLU A 335 -28.19 22.72 -3.89
N GLU A 336 -29.52 22.85 -3.75
CA GLU A 336 -30.51 21.98 -4.42
C GLU A 336 -30.24 22.00 -5.92
N GLY A 337 -29.75 20.92 -6.49
CA GLY A 337 -29.47 20.78 -7.92
C GLY A 337 -27.99 20.61 -8.29
N LEU A 338 -27.02 20.75 -7.36
CA LEU A 338 -25.68 20.27 -7.59
C LEU A 338 -25.70 18.74 -7.74
N VAL A 339 -25.11 18.23 -8.84
CA VAL A 339 -25.11 16.80 -9.18
C VAL A 339 -24.43 16.02 -8.08
N THR A 340 -25.20 15.42 -7.20
CA THR A 340 -24.73 14.65 -6.04
C THR A 340 -24.01 13.34 -6.43
N ASP A 341 -23.95 13.01 -7.72
CA ASP A 341 -23.44 11.74 -8.26
C ASP A 341 -22.29 11.90 -9.27
N GLY A 342 -21.76 13.11 -9.45
CA GLY A 342 -20.61 13.40 -10.31
C GLY A 342 -19.28 13.31 -9.58
N ILE A 343 -18.16 13.43 -10.35
CA ILE A 343 -16.80 13.42 -9.77
C ILE A 343 -16.62 14.48 -8.67
N LEU A 344 -17.30 15.61 -8.79
CA LEU A 344 -17.21 16.71 -7.82
C LEU A 344 -17.87 16.41 -6.45
N ALA A 345 -18.56 15.27 -6.30
CA ALA A 345 -19.03 14.77 -5.01
C ALA A 345 -17.97 13.98 -4.22
N HIS A 346 -16.82 13.72 -4.83
CA HIS A 346 -15.78 12.87 -4.28
C HIS A 346 -14.43 13.60 -4.17
N PRO A 347 -13.62 13.36 -3.12
CA PRO A 347 -12.27 13.87 -3.08
C PRO A 347 -11.41 13.20 -4.16
N THR A 348 -10.44 13.93 -4.70
CA THR A 348 -9.47 13.37 -5.64
C THR A 348 -8.08 13.95 -5.37
N VAL A 349 -7.05 13.12 -5.54
CA VAL A 349 -5.67 13.58 -5.71
C VAL A 349 -5.31 13.38 -7.19
N THR A 350 -4.88 14.43 -7.83
CA THR A 350 -4.45 14.42 -9.22
C THR A 350 -2.96 14.70 -9.29
N VAL A 351 -2.19 13.71 -9.70
CA VAL A 351 -0.74 13.83 -9.86
C VAL A 351 -0.43 14.52 -11.19
N ASN A 352 0.39 15.56 -11.14
CA ASN A 352 0.84 16.31 -12.29
C ASN A 352 2.12 15.69 -12.88
N THR A 353 1.96 14.75 -13.79
CA THR A 353 3.11 14.06 -14.40
C THR A 353 3.93 14.97 -15.34
N TRP A 354 3.37 16.11 -15.77
CA TRP A 354 4.15 17.11 -16.50
C TRP A 354 5.32 17.67 -15.68
N LEU A 355 5.07 18.06 -14.44
CA LEU A 355 6.11 18.59 -13.56
C LEU A 355 7.17 17.51 -13.26
N MET A 356 6.74 16.29 -13.04
CA MET A 356 7.61 15.19 -12.63
C MET A 356 8.43 14.59 -13.77
N SER A 357 7.88 14.52 -14.99
CA SER A 357 8.48 13.76 -16.10
C SER A 357 8.32 14.40 -17.49
N GLY A 358 7.68 15.55 -17.58
CA GLY A 358 7.39 16.21 -18.87
C GLY A 358 6.25 15.56 -19.68
N LYS A 359 5.54 14.55 -19.15
CA LYS A 359 4.38 13.95 -19.80
C LYS A 359 3.16 14.87 -19.68
N LYS A 360 2.45 15.09 -20.79
CA LYS A 360 1.20 15.86 -20.83
C LYS A 360 0.02 15.05 -20.28
N GLU A 361 0.16 14.54 -19.08
CA GLU A 361 -0.72 13.56 -18.48
C GLU A 361 -1.08 13.97 -17.04
N LEU A 362 -2.32 13.68 -16.65
CA LEU A 362 -2.80 13.74 -15.28
C LEU A 362 -3.16 12.33 -14.82
N CYS A 363 -2.69 11.94 -13.64
CA CYS A 363 -3.11 10.70 -12.98
C CYS A 363 -4.07 11.04 -11.84
N VAL A 364 -5.36 10.76 -12.03
CA VAL A 364 -6.39 11.01 -11.01
C VAL A 364 -6.58 9.76 -10.17
N GLN A 365 -6.49 9.91 -8.85
CA GLN A 365 -6.75 8.86 -7.87
C GLN A 365 -8.17 8.97 -7.34
N VAL A 366 -8.80 7.82 -7.13
CA VAL A 366 -10.14 7.66 -6.54
C VAL A 366 -10.15 6.47 -5.59
N ALA A 367 -10.91 6.57 -4.50
CA ALA A 367 -11.06 5.49 -3.51
C ALA A 367 -12.44 4.82 -3.62
N GLU A 368 -12.59 3.63 -3.02
CA GLU A 368 -13.91 2.99 -2.94
C GLU A 368 -14.91 3.84 -2.13
N PRO A 369 -16.22 3.80 -2.45
CA PRO A 369 -16.85 2.94 -3.45
C PRO A 369 -16.74 3.46 -4.90
N LEU A 370 -16.18 4.65 -5.12
CA LEU A 370 -16.09 5.26 -6.45
C LEU A 370 -15.18 4.45 -7.40
N THR A 371 -14.13 3.80 -6.88
CA THR A 371 -13.22 2.99 -7.69
C THR A 371 -13.95 1.92 -8.50
N GLN A 372 -14.86 1.17 -7.88
CA GLN A 372 -15.64 0.13 -8.56
C GLN A 372 -16.43 0.69 -9.75
N ARG A 373 -17.06 1.86 -9.56
CA ARG A 373 -17.83 2.55 -10.58
C ARG A 373 -16.93 3.03 -11.72
N VAL A 374 -15.83 3.69 -11.39
CA VAL A 374 -14.87 4.26 -12.36
C VAL A 374 -14.22 3.15 -13.20
N GLU A 375 -13.83 2.05 -12.57
CA GLU A 375 -13.20 0.92 -13.26
C GLU A 375 -14.18 0.18 -14.20
N ALA A 376 -15.49 0.33 -14.01
CA ALA A 376 -16.51 -0.24 -14.89
C ALA A 376 -16.85 0.65 -16.12
N MET A 377 -16.42 1.92 -16.13
CA MET A 377 -16.73 2.86 -17.21
C MET A 377 -15.93 2.57 -18.48
N SER A 378 -16.52 2.90 -19.63
CA SER A 378 -15.81 3.05 -20.91
C SER A 378 -14.95 4.33 -20.92
N ASN A 379 -14.07 4.47 -21.90
CA ASN A 379 -13.22 5.66 -22.02
C ASN A 379 -14.05 6.96 -22.27
N GLU A 380 -15.14 6.88 -23.00
CA GLU A 380 -16.06 8.00 -23.24
C GLU A 380 -16.76 8.42 -21.95
N GLU A 381 -17.25 7.46 -21.18
CA GLU A 381 -17.87 7.70 -19.87
C GLU A 381 -16.86 8.27 -18.88
N LEU A 382 -15.63 7.72 -18.81
CA LEU A 382 -14.55 8.25 -17.98
C LEU A 382 -14.27 9.72 -18.30
N TYR A 383 -14.08 10.06 -19.59
CA TYR A 383 -13.81 11.45 -19.95
C TYR A 383 -14.97 12.38 -19.60
N SER A 384 -16.20 11.95 -19.86
CA SER A 384 -17.39 12.72 -19.51
C SER A 384 -17.52 12.93 -17.99
N PHE A 385 -17.25 11.87 -17.22
CA PHE A 385 -17.36 11.89 -15.76
C PHE A 385 -16.29 12.81 -15.11
N PHE A 386 -15.03 12.76 -15.59
CA PHE A 386 -13.93 13.58 -15.04
C PHE A 386 -13.84 14.99 -15.62
N ARG A 387 -14.52 15.29 -16.72
CA ARG A 387 -14.46 16.59 -17.38
C ARG A 387 -14.80 17.79 -16.49
N PRO A 388 -15.76 17.74 -15.54
CA PRO A 388 -15.99 18.82 -14.59
C PRO A 388 -14.74 19.16 -13.76
N LEU A 389 -13.98 18.17 -13.31
CA LEU A 389 -12.73 18.35 -12.57
C LEU A 389 -11.66 19.05 -13.44
N PHE A 390 -11.50 18.62 -14.70
CA PHE A 390 -10.56 19.25 -15.64
C PHE A 390 -10.92 20.71 -15.93
N ASN A 391 -12.20 21.05 -15.94
CA ASN A 391 -12.63 22.43 -16.08
C ASN A 391 -12.18 23.34 -14.93
N LEU A 392 -12.11 22.81 -13.72
CA LEU A 392 -11.58 23.54 -12.54
C LEU A 392 -10.08 23.76 -12.65
N TYR A 393 -9.33 22.83 -13.27
CA TYR A 393 -7.86 22.88 -13.36
C TYR A 393 -7.33 23.81 -14.44
N ARG A 394 -8.19 24.35 -15.33
CA ARG A 394 -7.76 25.23 -16.42
C ARG A 394 -7.10 26.50 -15.90
N THR A 395 -5.88 26.76 -16.34
CA THR A 395 -5.18 28.05 -16.11
C THR A 395 -5.74 29.17 -16.97
N GLU A 396 -6.37 28.82 -18.11
CA GLU A 396 -7.04 29.73 -19.04
C GLU A 396 -8.51 29.33 -19.17
N PRO A 397 -9.42 29.82 -18.30
CA PRO A 397 -10.82 29.36 -18.22
C PRO A 397 -11.62 29.55 -19.51
N TYR A 398 -11.22 30.49 -20.38
CA TYR A 398 -11.91 30.77 -21.63
C TYR A 398 -11.50 29.88 -22.79
N LYS A 399 -10.38 29.16 -22.68
CA LYS A 399 -9.96 28.19 -23.68
C LYS A 399 -10.68 26.87 -23.49
N ALA A 400 -11.07 26.24 -24.60
CA ALA A 400 -11.59 24.87 -24.54
C ALA A 400 -10.51 23.90 -24.02
N LEU A 401 -10.94 22.79 -23.41
CA LEU A 401 -10.02 21.71 -23.06
C LEU A 401 -9.33 21.19 -24.33
N PRO A 402 -8.02 20.93 -24.28
CA PRO A 402 -7.28 20.33 -25.39
C PRO A 402 -7.82 18.95 -25.74
N LYS A 403 -7.46 18.48 -26.93
CA LYS A 403 -7.81 17.14 -27.39
C LYS A 403 -7.23 16.10 -26.41
N LEU A 404 -8.06 15.20 -25.95
CA LEU A 404 -7.67 13.99 -25.24
C LEU A 404 -6.93 13.05 -26.20
N VAL A 405 -5.78 12.53 -25.80
CA VAL A 405 -4.93 11.61 -26.59
C VAL A 405 -5.20 10.17 -26.19
N SER A 406 -5.15 9.88 -24.88
CA SER A 406 -5.39 8.53 -24.37
C SER A 406 -5.97 8.56 -22.95
N ILE A 407 -6.66 7.47 -22.59
CA ILE A 407 -7.08 7.16 -21.23
C ILE A 407 -6.59 5.76 -20.89
N GLU A 408 -6.05 5.59 -19.69
CA GLU A 408 -5.77 4.28 -19.10
C GLU A 408 -6.34 4.25 -17.68
N CYS A 409 -7.18 3.27 -17.39
CA CYS A 409 -7.83 3.10 -16.08
C CYS A 409 -7.43 1.76 -15.49
N THR A 410 -7.19 1.73 -14.18
CA THR A 410 -7.02 0.48 -13.43
C THR A 410 -8.28 -0.38 -13.51
N LYS A 411 -8.14 -1.67 -13.21
CA LYS A 411 -9.24 -2.65 -13.20
C LYS A 411 -9.13 -3.60 -12.00
N TRP A 412 -8.52 -3.13 -10.90
CA TRP A 412 -8.25 -3.95 -9.73
C TRP A 412 -9.49 -4.55 -9.08
N THR A 413 -10.60 -3.81 -9.07
CA THR A 413 -11.87 -4.26 -8.48
C THR A 413 -12.61 -5.30 -9.33
N GLN A 414 -12.12 -5.54 -10.54
CA GLN A 414 -12.64 -6.55 -11.47
C GLN A 414 -11.71 -7.74 -11.63
N ASP A 415 -10.51 -7.68 -11.03
CA ASP A 415 -9.49 -8.71 -11.16
C ASP A 415 -9.53 -9.68 -9.97
N PRO A 416 -9.91 -10.96 -10.19
CA PRO A 416 -9.90 -11.98 -9.15
C PRO A 416 -8.48 -12.26 -8.60
N LEU A 417 -7.43 -12.10 -9.41
CA LEU A 417 -6.05 -12.31 -8.96
C LEU A 417 -5.57 -11.18 -8.05
N ALA A 418 -6.13 -9.97 -8.19
CA ALA A 418 -5.94 -8.88 -7.24
C ALA A 418 -6.85 -8.99 -6.00
N GLY A 419 -7.73 -9.98 -5.93
CA GLY A 419 -8.70 -10.13 -4.85
C GLY A 419 -9.82 -9.09 -4.88
N PHE A 420 -10.09 -8.50 -6.06
CA PHE A 420 -11.11 -7.46 -6.30
C PHE A 420 -10.89 -6.18 -5.50
N GLY A 421 -9.64 -5.76 -5.34
CA GLY A 421 -9.20 -4.55 -4.65
C GLY A 421 -7.71 -4.31 -4.81
N THR A 422 -7.11 -3.50 -3.93
CA THR A 422 -5.71 -3.07 -4.10
C THR A 422 -4.79 -3.47 -2.94
N TYR A 423 -5.21 -3.21 -1.71
CA TYR A 423 -4.42 -3.49 -0.50
C TYR A 423 -5.31 -3.50 0.75
N SER A 424 -4.74 -3.90 1.88
CA SER A 424 -5.41 -3.89 3.17
C SER A 424 -5.81 -2.47 3.59
N ALA A 425 -7.00 -2.33 4.14
CA ALA A 425 -7.55 -1.06 4.59
C ALA A 425 -8.38 -1.30 5.86
N ASP A 426 -8.01 -0.63 6.95
CA ASP A 426 -8.65 -0.82 8.23
C ASP A 426 -10.01 -0.13 8.26
N LYS A 427 -11.06 -0.90 8.49
CA LYS A 427 -12.43 -0.42 8.69
C LYS A 427 -12.84 -0.54 10.14
N VAL A 428 -13.87 0.18 10.54
CA VAL A 428 -14.40 0.11 11.91
C VAL A 428 -14.68 -1.34 12.29
N GLY A 429 -14.12 -1.75 13.44
CA GLY A 429 -14.25 -3.10 13.97
C GLY A 429 -13.22 -4.11 13.46
N ASP A 430 -12.29 -3.71 12.58
CA ASP A 430 -11.14 -4.55 12.22
C ASP A 430 -10.13 -4.66 13.38
N GLU A 431 -9.40 -5.76 13.38
CA GLU A 431 -8.30 -6.03 14.32
C GLU A 431 -7.12 -6.65 13.56
N PRO A 432 -6.37 -5.85 12.78
CA PRO A 432 -5.31 -6.37 11.90
C PRO A 432 -4.18 -7.07 12.66
N SER A 433 -3.97 -6.74 13.94
CA SER A 433 -3.00 -7.41 14.80
C SER A 433 -3.29 -8.91 15.00
N LEU A 434 -4.55 -9.33 14.97
CA LEU A 434 -4.90 -10.75 15.10
C LEU A 434 -4.23 -11.60 14.02
N PHE A 435 -4.19 -11.08 12.78
CA PHE A 435 -3.55 -11.81 11.70
C PHE A 435 -2.02 -11.85 11.85
N THR A 436 -1.39 -10.74 12.19
CA THR A 436 0.07 -10.68 12.38
C THR A 436 0.52 -11.51 13.58
N ASP A 437 -0.23 -11.50 14.68
CA ASP A 437 0.05 -12.30 15.86
C ASP A 437 -0.12 -13.81 15.57
N ALA A 438 -1.16 -14.19 14.80
CA ALA A 438 -1.33 -15.57 14.35
C ALA A 438 -0.13 -16.03 13.51
N LEU A 439 0.37 -15.20 12.59
CA LEU A 439 1.56 -15.55 11.81
C LEU A 439 2.81 -15.76 12.68
N VAL A 440 2.97 -14.99 13.76
CA VAL A 440 4.06 -15.17 14.73
C VAL A 440 3.89 -16.49 15.49
N ASN A 441 2.67 -16.86 15.89
CA ASN A 441 2.37 -18.12 16.56
C ASN A 441 2.71 -19.34 15.68
N HIS A 442 2.48 -19.22 14.36
CA HIS A 442 2.71 -20.28 13.38
C HIS A 442 4.04 -20.14 12.60
N LYS A 443 5.02 -19.38 13.10
CA LYS A 443 6.30 -19.09 12.41
C LYS A 443 7.13 -20.30 11.98
N TYR A 444 6.94 -21.45 12.65
CA TYR A 444 7.66 -22.70 12.31
C TYR A 444 6.83 -23.63 11.40
N SER A 445 5.63 -23.22 11.01
CA SER A 445 4.78 -23.99 10.09
C SER A 445 5.45 -24.14 8.71
N ARG A 446 5.18 -25.25 8.05
CA ARG A 446 5.54 -25.48 6.63
C ARG A 446 4.63 -24.73 5.66
N LEU A 447 3.56 -24.13 6.15
CA LEU A 447 2.72 -23.18 5.45
C LEU A 447 3.00 -21.78 6.01
N GLN A 448 3.55 -20.90 5.17
CA GLN A 448 3.86 -19.52 5.53
C GLN A 448 3.05 -18.55 4.67
N PHE A 449 2.82 -17.36 5.17
CA PHE A 449 2.15 -16.28 4.46
C PHE A 449 3.09 -15.08 4.32
N ALA A 450 2.99 -14.36 3.20
CA ALA A 450 3.66 -13.08 3.00
C ALA A 450 2.84 -12.19 2.08
N GLY A 451 2.93 -10.89 2.28
CA GLY A 451 2.18 -9.86 1.56
C GLY A 451 2.19 -8.58 2.38
N GLU A 452 1.69 -7.49 1.82
CA GLU A 452 1.59 -6.20 2.53
C GLU A 452 0.70 -6.29 3.79
N HIS A 453 -0.28 -7.19 3.78
CA HIS A 453 -1.22 -7.47 4.87
C HIS A 453 -0.64 -8.36 5.98
N CYS A 454 0.57 -8.88 5.82
CA CYS A 454 1.25 -9.71 6.82
C CYS A 454 2.12 -8.90 7.80
N THR A 455 1.95 -7.59 7.83
CA THR A 455 2.65 -6.66 8.73
C THR A 455 1.75 -5.49 9.10
N LEU A 456 1.91 -4.96 10.31
CA LEU A 456 1.26 -3.70 10.72
C LEU A 456 2.10 -2.47 10.34
N VAL A 457 3.41 -2.65 10.17
CA VAL A 457 4.32 -1.60 9.75
C VAL A 457 4.45 -1.65 8.23
N ALA A 458 4.13 -0.56 7.55
CA ALA A 458 4.13 -0.48 6.09
C ALA A 458 3.13 -1.45 5.42
N ASN A 459 1.99 -1.76 6.07
CA ASN A 459 0.88 -2.41 5.41
C ASN A 459 0.40 -1.56 4.21
N GLY A 460 -0.19 -2.18 3.21
CA GLY A 460 -0.52 -1.50 1.94
C GLY A 460 0.68 -1.09 1.08
N CYS A 461 1.92 -1.27 1.56
CA CYS A 461 3.14 -0.78 0.90
C CYS A 461 4.01 -1.90 0.31
N VAL A 462 4.72 -1.57 -0.78
CA VAL A 462 5.64 -2.51 -1.47
C VAL A 462 6.76 -2.98 -0.56
N HIS A 463 7.35 -2.09 0.25
CA HIS A 463 8.44 -2.45 1.15
C HIS A 463 7.99 -3.33 2.32
N GLY A 464 6.75 -3.18 2.79
CA GLY A 464 6.14 -4.10 3.74
C GLY A 464 5.96 -5.50 3.13
N ALA A 465 5.41 -5.57 1.92
CA ALA A 465 5.29 -6.83 1.18
C ALA A 465 6.66 -7.50 0.94
N PHE A 466 7.68 -6.73 0.58
CA PHE A 466 9.04 -7.23 0.40
C PHE A 466 9.63 -7.79 1.71
N ALA A 467 9.47 -7.08 2.81
CA ALA A 467 9.97 -7.50 4.12
C ALA A 467 9.30 -8.79 4.62
N THR A 468 7.98 -8.93 4.43
CA THR A 468 7.26 -10.14 4.84
C THR A 468 7.65 -11.35 4.00
N GLY A 469 7.98 -11.17 2.71
CA GLY A 469 8.56 -12.22 1.87
C GLY A 469 9.89 -12.74 2.42
N GLU A 470 10.76 -11.83 2.88
CA GLU A 470 12.02 -12.18 3.56
C GLU A 470 11.76 -12.93 4.87
N THR A 471 10.81 -12.45 5.67
CA THR A 471 10.42 -13.07 6.94
C THR A 471 9.89 -14.51 6.73
N ALA A 472 8.98 -14.72 5.78
CA ALA A 472 8.44 -16.05 5.48
C ALA A 472 9.53 -17.03 5.05
N ALA A 473 10.47 -16.58 4.20
CA ALA A 473 11.61 -17.39 3.79
C ALA A 473 12.53 -17.73 4.98
N THR A 474 12.82 -16.76 5.84
CA THR A 474 13.66 -16.95 7.04
C THR A 474 13.01 -17.93 8.02
N ASN A 475 11.69 -17.84 8.22
CA ASN A 475 10.93 -18.78 9.05
C ASN A 475 11.03 -20.21 8.51
N LEU A 476 10.91 -20.40 7.19
CA LEU A 476 11.07 -21.72 6.57
C LEU A 476 12.48 -22.25 6.69
N LEU A 477 13.51 -21.43 6.43
CA LEU A 477 14.90 -21.83 6.63
C LEU A 477 15.12 -22.31 8.06
N SER A 478 14.66 -21.54 9.05
CA SER A 478 14.72 -21.92 10.46
C SER A 478 13.99 -23.22 10.74
N SER A 479 12.79 -23.45 10.13
CA SER A 479 12.02 -24.68 10.27
C SER A 479 12.71 -25.91 9.65
N PHE A 480 13.65 -25.69 8.73
CA PHE A 480 14.54 -26.71 8.17
C PHE A 480 15.88 -26.83 8.90
N GLY A 481 16.10 -26.05 9.97
CA GLY A 481 17.36 -26.02 10.71
C GLY A 481 18.49 -25.26 9.98
N ILE A 482 18.15 -24.38 9.05
CA ILE A 482 19.10 -23.54 8.30
C ILE A 482 19.10 -22.14 8.90
N GLU A 483 20.26 -21.63 9.27
CA GLU A 483 20.42 -20.25 9.71
C GLU A 483 20.55 -19.32 8.50
N TYR A 484 19.75 -18.24 8.47
CA TYR A 484 19.85 -17.19 7.48
C TYR A 484 20.55 -15.97 8.10
N ASP A 485 21.68 -15.57 7.52
CA ASP A 485 22.54 -14.50 8.01
C ASP A 485 22.17 -13.09 7.51
N GLY A 486 21.14 -12.97 6.68
CA GLY A 486 20.73 -11.70 6.05
C GLY A 486 21.68 -11.22 4.95
N GLY A 487 22.70 -12.00 4.61
CA GLY A 487 23.85 -11.59 3.81
C GLY A 487 23.56 -11.20 2.37
N ASP A 488 22.45 -11.65 1.77
CA ASP A 488 22.15 -11.37 0.36
C ASP A 488 21.78 -9.90 0.09
N LEU A 489 21.02 -9.26 0.98
CA LEU A 489 20.71 -7.83 0.89
C LEU A 489 21.87 -6.96 1.40
N VAL A 490 22.50 -7.38 2.48
CA VAL A 490 23.65 -6.66 3.08
C VAL A 490 24.86 -6.72 2.16
N SER A 491 25.17 -7.87 1.56
CA SER A 491 26.28 -7.99 0.61
C SER A 491 26.03 -7.22 -0.70
N LEU A 492 24.78 -7.16 -1.17
CA LEU A 492 24.40 -6.37 -2.35
C LEU A 492 24.40 -4.86 -2.08
N ILE A 493 24.19 -4.45 -0.83
CA ILE A 493 24.25 -3.04 -0.40
C ILE A 493 25.69 -2.63 -0.08
N ASN A 494 26.48 -3.50 0.55
CA ASN A 494 27.87 -3.24 0.94
C ASN A 494 28.88 -3.47 -0.18
N GLY A 495 28.54 -4.19 -1.24
CA GLY A 495 29.36 -4.33 -2.45
C GLY A 495 29.41 -3.07 -3.34
N LEU A 496 29.02 -1.93 -2.79
CA LEU A 496 29.05 -0.59 -3.40
C LEU A 496 30.18 0.30 -2.85
N ASN A 497 31.19 -0.27 -2.18
CA ASN A 497 32.43 0.46 -1.80
C ASN A 497 33.49 0.34 -2.88
#